data_fc33f9523de4bb7675eafbcbc6c97af8
#
_entry.id   fc33f9523de4bb7675eafbcbc6c97af8
#
_cell.length_a   1.000
_cell.length_b   1.000
_cell.length_c   1.000
_cell.angle_alpha   90.00
_cell.angle_beta   90.00
_cell.angle_gamma   90.00
#
_symmetry.space_group_name_H-M   'P 1'
#
loop_
_entity.id
_entity.type
_entity.pdbx_description
1 polymer ?
#
loop_
_entity_poly.entity_id
_entity_poly.type
_entity_poly.pdbx_seq_one_letter_code
_entity_poly.pdbx_strand_id
1 'polypeptide(L)'
;MSTRAESGRTNLPAIGVLVGVVIAGVWVWKRLSLGTQEYVIDQAVPMAFAGLVVAAGLFMLVRAFNRRRAHRRERAKLLAAFGRATVQEKKLEIAFALIEMNGYRAEGLESVASALRDLFATTLQQALGDKQHRIRGMAASYLGVLNDKTVIPLLLQALDDDHAHVRSCAALGLGRLRASEAKEKLTTAMEEDYDQTVRSRSKEALERIKQS
;
A
#
# COMPACT_ATOMS: atom_id res chain seq x y z
N MET A 1 -33.52 8.10 -1.63
CA MET A 1 -32.74 8.82 -2.64
C MET A 1 -32.79 10.30 -2.30
N SER A 2 -31.73 10.84 -1.76
CA SER A 2 -31.56 12.27 -1.55
C SER A 2 -30.06 12.56 -1.60
N THR A 3 -29.57 12.94 -2.76
CA THR A 3 -28.22 13.43 -3.01
C THR A 3 -28.11 14.82 -2.40
N ARG A 4 -27.48 14.92 -1.23
CA ARG A 4 -27.07 16.19 -0.65
C ARG A 4 -25.91 16.75 -1.52
N ALA A 5 -26.25 17.73 -2.35
CA ALA A 5 -25.28 18.61 -2.99
C ALA A 5 -24.52 19.37 -1.88
N GLU A 6 -23.23 19.04 -1.67
CA GLU A 6 -22.30 19.90 -0.94
C GLU A 6 -22.06 21.15 -1.80
N SER A 7 -22.85 22.18 -1.56
CA SER A 7 -22.60 23.51 -2.08
C SER A 7 -21.30 24.02 -1.46
N GLY A 8 -20.27 24.21 -2.29
CA GLY A 8 -19.04 24.88 -1.90
C GLY A 8 -19.34 26.23 -1.27
N ARG A 9 -19.32 26.31 0.05
CA ARG A 9 -19.36 27.56 0.79
C ARG A 9 -18.07 28.31 0.48
N THR A 10 -18.12 29.20 -0.49
CA THR A 10 -17.08 30.21 -0.67
C THR A 10 -16.96 30.98 0.64
N ASN A 11 -15.80 30.89 1.29
CA ASN A 11 -15.53 31.63 2.54
C ASN A 11 -15.42 33.14 2.23
N LEU A 12 -16.56 33.78 1.99
CA LEU A 12 -16.66 35.23 1.76
C LEU A 12 -15.83 36.07 2.75
N PRO A 13 -15.82 35.77 4.08
CA PRO A 13 -14.95 36.50 5.00
C PRO A 13 -13.46 36.30 4.71
N ALA A 14 -13.04 35.11 4.30
CA ALA A 14 -11.64 34.84 3.95
C ALA A 14 -11.22 35.61 2.68
N ILE A 15 -12.10 35.70 1.69
CA ILE A 15 -11.88 36.50 0.47
C ILE A 15 -11.78 37.99 0.84
N GLY A 16 -12.66 38.49 1.72
CA GLY A 16 -12.63 39.88 2.17
C GLY A 16 -11.33 40.23 2.90
N VAL A 17 -10.84 39.38 3.79
CA VAL A 17 -9.53 39.52 4.44
C VAL A 17 -8.39 39.54 3.44
N LEU A 18 -8.39 38.61 2.47
CA LEU A 18 -7.34 38.53 1.44
C LEU A 18 -7.29 39.79 0.59
N VAL A 19 -8.45 40.29 0.15
CA VAL A 19 -8.56 41.55 -0.61
C VAL A 19 -8.08 42.72 0.23
N GLY A 20 -8.44 42.82 1.52
CA GLY A 20 -7.97 43.83 2.44
C GLY A 20 -6.44 43.84 2.61
N VAL A 21 -5.84 42.67 2.75
CA VAL A 21 -4.37 42.52 2.84
C VAL A 21 -3.68 42.96 1.54
N VAL A 22 -4.24 42.64 0.37
CA VAL A 22 -3.69 43.07 -0.93
C VAL A 22 -3.75 44.58 -1.08
N ILE A 23 -4.90 45.23 -0.75
CA ILE A 23 -5.08 46.67 -0.83
C ILE A 23 -4.09 47.37 0.12
N ALA A 24 -3.97 46.91 1.38
CA ALA A 24 -3.02 47.45 2.34
C ALA A 24 -1.56 47.30 1.84
N GLY A 25 -1.20 46.16 1.28
CA GLY A 25 0.11 45.90 0.67
C GLY A 25 0.45 46.86 -0.45
N VAL A 26 -0.49 47.09 -1.39
CA VAL A 26 -0.32 48.05 -2.49
C VAL A 26 -0.19 49.49 -1.97
N TRP A 27 -0.97 49.85 -0.92
CA TRP A 27 -0.90 51.17 -0.35
C TRP A 27 0.45 51.42 0.35
N VAL A 28 0.98 50.47 1.11
CA VAL A 28 2.31 50.53 1.73
C VAL A 28 3.38 50.64 0.66
N TRP A 29 3.29 49.78 -0.41
CA TRP A 29 4.25 49.78 -1.51
C TRP A 29 4.42 51.13 -2.16
N LYS A 30 3.29 51.83 -2.45
CA LYS A 30 3.31 53.18 -3.02
C LYS A 30 3.90 54.28 -2.16
N ARG A 31 4.02 54.04 -0.85
CA ARG A 31 4.66 54.98 0.09
C ARG A 31 6.13 54.75 0.35
N LEU A 32 6.69 53.64 -0.13
CA LEU A 32 8.13 53.37 -0.01
C LEU A 32 8.93 54.21 -1.01
N SER A 33 10.15 54.62 -0.56
CA SER A 33 11.11 55.30 -1.46
C SER A 33 11.59 54.34 -2.56
N LEU A 34 12.00 54.89 -3.74
CA LEU A 34 12.47 54.07 -4.85
C LEU A 34 13.60 53.14 -4.46
N GLY A 35 14.57 53.57 -3.70
CA GLY A 35 15.70 52.73 -3.23
C GLY A 35 15.23 51.60 -2.31
N THR A 36 14.16 51.80 -1.48
CA THR A 36 13.60 50.74 -0.66
C THR A 36 12.80 49.72 -1.50
N GLN A 37 12.12 50.18 -2.55
CA GLN A 37 11.42 49.30 -3.48
C GLN A 37 12.39 48.39 -4.23
N GLU A 38 13.50 48.95 -4.71
CA GLU A 38 14.56 48.21 -5.40
C GLU A 38 15.21 47.16 -4.50
N TYR A 39 15.56 47.52 -3.24
CA TYR A 39 16.06 46.57 -2.24
C TYR A 39 15.07 45.43 -1.97
N VAL A 40 13.79 45.73 -1.86
CA VAL A 40 12.75 44.69 -1.60
C VAL A 40 12.64 43.74 -2.76
N ILE A 41 12.65 44.22 -4.01
CA ILE A 41 12.53 43.36 -5.20
C ILE A 41 13.78 42.52 -5.38
N ASP A 42 14.97 43.14 -5.30
CA ASP A 42 16.22 42.49 -5.70
C ASP A 42 16.80 41.58 -4.61
N GLN A 43 16.52 41.87 -3.34
CA GLN A 43 17.10 41.11 -2.23
C GLN A 43 16.06 40.48 -1.29
N ALA A 44 15.12 41.27 -0.78
CA ALA A 44 14.23 40.76 0.27
C ALA A 44 13.25 39.68 -0.26
N VAL A 45 12.67 39.88 -1.45
CA VAL A 45 11.74 38.92 -2.06
C VAL A 45 12.42 37.60 -2.43
N PRO A 46 13.59 37.59 -3.14
CA PRO A 46 14.29 36.33 -3.43
C PRO A 46 14.75 35.60 -2.17
N MET A 47 15.24 36.32 -1.15
CA MET A 47 15.63 35.70 0.12
C MET A 47 14.45 35.11 0.88
N ALA A 48 13.31 35.80 0.92
CA ALA A 48 12.09 35.31 1.54
C ALA A 48 11.56 34.07 0.81
N PHE A 49 11.59 34.08 -0.53
CA PHE A 49 11.21 32.94 -1.35
C PHE A 49 12.14 31.73 -1.11
N ALA A 50 13.46 31.96 -1.09
CA ALA A 50 14.42 30.89 -0.78
C ALA A 50 14.20 30.31 0.63
N GLY A 51 13.96 31.17 1.62
CA GLY A 51 13.62 30.75 2.99
C GLY A 51 12.33 29.91 3.04
N LEU A 52 11.32 30.30 2.29
CA LEU A 52 10.05 29.56 2.22
C LEU A 52 10.23 28.18 1.56
N VAL A 53 11.04 28.07 0.50
CA VAL A 53 11.37 26.79 -0.15
C VAL A 53 12.12 25.87 0.82
N VAL A 54 13.10 26.40 1.55
CA VAL A 54 13.84 25.63 2.57
C VAL A 54 12.89 25.17 3.70
N ALA A 55 12.05 26.06 4.20
CA ALA A 55 11.08 25.72 5.25
C ALA A 55 10.08 24.65 4.78
N ALA A 56 9.57 24.74 3.54
CA ALA A 56 8.72 23.74 2.95
C ALA A 56 9.42 22.38 2.79
N GLY A 57 10.68 22.38 2.36
CA GLY A 57 11.52 21.18 2.26
C GLY A 57 11.73 20.51 3.62
N LEU A 58 12.09 21.29 4.65
CA LEU A 58 12.23 20.80 6.02
C LEU A 58 10.91 20.25 6.57
N PHE A 59 9.81 20.95 6.34
CA PHE A 59 8.48 20.46 6.75
C PHE A 59 8.12 19.12 6.10
N MET A 60 8.40 18.97 4.79
CA MET A 60 8.19 17.70 4.10
C MET A 60 9.07 16.57 4.65
N LEU A 61 10.34 16.85 4.95
CA LEU A 61 11.26 15.88 5.55
C LEU A 61 10.80 15.44 6.94
N VAL A 62 10.44 16.38 7.80
CA VAL A 62 9.92 16.09 9.16
C VAL A 62 8.62 15.27 9.06
N ARG A 63 7.72 15.66 8.16
CA ARG A 63 6.48 14.92 7.94
C ARG A 63 6.73 13.49 7.43
N ALA A 64 7.65 13.32 6.49
CA ALA A 64 8.04 11.99 5.98
C ALA A 64 8.68 11.13 7.08
N PHE A 65 9.56 11.72 7.89
CA PHE A 65 10.18 11.05 9.03
C PHE A 65 9.15 10.61 10.08
N ASN A 66 8.23 11.50 10.44
CA ASN A 66 7.18 11.20 11.41
C ASN A 66 6.22 10.10 10.91
N ARG A 67 5.88 10.11 9.61
CA ARG A 67 5.10 9.02 8.99
C ARG A 67 5.84 7.69 9.07
N ARG A 68 7.14 7.65 8.71
CA ARG A 68 7.97 6.43 8.80
C ARG A 68 8.06 5.92 10.25
N ARG A 69 8.19 6.83 11.22
CA ARG A 69 8.24 6.48 12.64
C ARG A 69 6.90 5.94 13.14
N ALA A 70 5.79 6.52 12.72
CA ALA A 70 4.44 6.02 13.03
C ALA A 70 4.23 4.61 12.46
N HIS A 71 4.54 4.37 11.19
CA HIS A 71 4.45 3.04 10.57
C HIS A 71 5.30 1.99 11.30
N ARG A 72 6.54 2.35 11.70
CA ARG A 72 7.40 1.43 12.47
C ARG A 72 6.79 1.08 13.83
N ARG A 73 6.20 2.04 14.53
CA ARG A 73 5.53 1.81 15.83
C ARG A 73 4.30 0.92 15.69
N GLU A 74 3.47 1.18 14.69
CA GLU A 74 2.28 0.38 14.40
C GLU A 74 2.66 -1.07 14.05
N ARG A 75 3.66 -1.26 13.20
CA ARG A 75 4.19 -2.58 12.88
C ARG A 75 4.70 -3.31 14.12
N ALA A 76 5.45 -2.63 14.99
CA ALA A 76 5.95 -3.24 16.23
C ALA A 76 4.80 -3.67 17.17
N LYS A 77 3.71 -2.88 17.24
CA LYS A 77 2.51 -3.26 18.00
C LYS A 77 1.85 -4.51 17.43
N LEU A 78 1.70 -4.61 16.10
CA LEU A 78 1.10 -5.78 15.46
C LEU A 78 1.99 -7.02 15.60
N LEU A 79 3.31 -6.90 15.49
CA LEU A 79 4.25 -8.01 15.74
C LEU A 79 4.11 -8.53 17.18
N ALA A 80 4.05 -7.62 18.16
CA ALA A 80 3.84 -8.00 19.56
C ALA A 80 2.44 -8.59 19.79
N ALA A 81 1.41 -8.12 19.09
CA ALA A 81 0.06 -8.68 19.17
C ALA A 81 -0.01 -10.07 18.53
N PHE A 82 0.68 -10.28 17.39
CA PHE A 82 0.79 -11.58 16.72
C PHE A 82 1.41 -12.64 17.63
N GLY A 83 2.50 -12.29 18.33
CA GLY A 83 3.16 -13.21 19.28
C GLY A 83 2.29 -13.55 20.50
N ARG A 84 1.37 -12.67 20.90
CA ARG A 84 0.46 -12.87 22.05
C ARG A 84 -0.85 -13.53 21.69
N ALA A 85 -1.23 -13.55 20.43
CA ALA A 85 -2.51 -14.09 19.99
C ALA A 85 -2.53 -15.62 20.12
N THR A 86 -3.45 -16.15 20.92
CA THR A 86 -3.67 -17.59 21.14
C THR A 86 -4.79 -18.14 20.26
N VAL A 87 -5.77 -17.29 19.89
CA VAL A 87 -6.89 -17.69 19.06
C VAL A 87 -6.47 -17.60 17.59
N GLN A 88 -6.65 -18.70 16.84
CA GLN A 88 -6.19 -18.81 15.45
C GLN A 88 -6.81 -17.75 14.52
N GLU A 89 -8.12 -17.49 14.65
CA GLU A 89 -8.80 -16.48 13.84
C GLU A 89 -8.19 -15.09 14.05
N LYS A 90 -8.00 -14.69 15.31
CA LYS A 90 -7.39 -13.40 15.66
C LYS A 90 -5.93 -13.32 15.21
N LYS A 91 -5.20 -14.42 15.29
CA LYS A 91 -3.82 -14.50 14.81
C LYS A 91 -3.76 -14.31 13.30
N LEU A 92 -4.73 -14.88 12.56
CA LEU A 92 -4.85 -14.74 11.12
C LEU A 92 -5.21 -13.30 10.70
N GLU A 93 -6.14 -12.63 11.39
CA GLU A 93 -6.46 -11.22 11.16
C GLU A 93 -5.22 -10.32 11.33
N ILE A 94 -4.47 -10.53 12.40
CA ILE A 94 -3.24 -9.77 12.66
C ILE A 94 -2.18 -10.07 11.59
N ALA A 95 -2.07 -11.32 11.14
CA ALA A 95 -1.16 -11.73 10.08
C ALA A 95 -1.49 -11.03 8.75
N PHE A 96 -2.77 -10.96 8.39
CA PHE A 96 -3.23 -10.22 7.20
C PHE A 96 -2.91 -8.73 7.33
N ALA A 97 -3.24 -8.12 8.47
CA ALA A 97 -2.95 -6.71 8.71
C ALA A 97 -1.44 -6.41 8.67
N LEU A 98 -0.58 -7.32 9.13
CA LEU A 98 0.88 -7.18 9.04
C LEU A 98 1.36 -7.13 7.58
N ILE A 99 0.90 -8.04 6.73
CA ILE A 99 1.27 -8.08 5.31
C ILE A 99 0.77 -6.83 4.57
N GLU A 100 -0.47 -6.43 4.80
CA GLU A 100 -1.08 -5.24 4.18
C GLU A 100 -0.36 -3.95 4.60
N MET A 101 -0.14 -3.78 5.91
CA MET A 101 0.58 -2.61 6.43
C MET A 101 2.03 -2.55 5.92
N ASN A 102 2.66 -3.71 5.70
CA ASN A 102 4.00 -3.79 5.16
C ASN A 102 4.06 -3.58 3.63
N GLY A 103 2.94 -3.23 3.00
CA GLY A 103 2.83 -2.96 1.56
C GLY A 103 3.12 -4.19 0.71
N TYR A 104 2.73 -5.38 1.18
CA TYR A 104 2.96 -6.66 0.51
C TYR A 104 4.45 -6.95 0.23
N ARG A 105 5.31 -6.64 1.19
CA ARG A 105 6.75 -6.89 1.14
C ARG A 105 7.17 -7.77 2.31
N ALA A 106 8.18 -8.62 2.10
CA ALA A 106 8.72 -9.50 3.13
C ALA A 106 9.67 -8.78 4.11
N GLU A 107 10.29 -7.66 3.66
CA GLU A 107 11.30 -6.95 4.44
C GLU A 107 10.74 -6.48 5.78
N GLY A 108 11.43 -6.82 6.85
CA GLY A 108 11.05 -6.47 8.22
C GLY A 108 10.02 -7.38 8.86
N LEU A 109 9.69 -8.51 8.24
CA LEU A 109 8.86 -9.59 8.79
C LEU A 109 9.65 -10.86 9.06
N GLU A 110 10.98 -10.83 8.93
CA GLU A 110 11.88 -11.99 9.02
C GLU A 110 11.70 -12.76 10.35
N SER A 111 11.49 -12.04 11.45
CA SER A 111 11.32 -12.65 12.79
C SER A 111 10.04 -13.47 12.94
N VAL A 112 9.04 -13.25 12.09
CA VAL A 112 7.74 -13.95 12.14
C VAL A 112 7.44 -14.69 10.83
N ALA A 113 8.34 -14.67 9.85
CA ALA A 113 8.10 -15.20 8.50
C ALA A 113 7.74 -16.69 8.53
N SER A 114 8.44 -17.52 9.32
CA SER A 114 8.12 -18.94 9.48
C SER A 114 6.73 -19.16 10.08
N ALA A 115 6.41 -18.41 11.14
CA ALA A 115 5.10 -18.53 11.79
C ALA A 115 3.95 -18.04 10.89
N LEU A 116 4.19 -17.00 10.07
CA LEU A 116 3.23 -16.54 9.06
C LEU A 116 3.06 -17.58 7.96
N ARG A 117 4.17 -18.16 7.45
CA ARG A 117 4.13 -19.23 6.46
C ARG A 117 3.29 -20.40 6.95
N ASP A 118 3.59 -20.91 8.14
CA ASP A 118 2.91 -22.09 8.70
C ASP A 118 1.42 -21.80 8.92
N LEU A 119 1.08 -20.61 9.42
CA LEU A 119 -0.30 -20.17 9.59
C LEU A 119 -1.05 -20.10 8.25
N PHE A 120 -0.47 -19.47 7.23
CA PHE A 120 -1.10 -19.35 5.90
C PHE A 120 -1.15 -20.69 5.17
N ALA A 121 -0.13 -21.54 5.28
CA ALA A 121 -0.14 -22.88 4.70
C ALA A 121 -1.25 -23.74 5.31
N THR A 122 -1.39 -23.75 6.62
CA THR A 122 -2.47 -24.45 7.31
C THR A 122 -3.85 -23.89 6.88
N THR A 123 -3.97 -22.57 6.80
CA THR A 123 -5.23 -21.90 6.39
C THR A 123 -5.61 -22.25 4.95
N LEU A 124 -4.64 -22.38 4.05
CA LEU A 124 -4.89 -22.74 2.66
C LEU A 124 -5.30 -24.22 2.53
N GLN A 125 -4.71 -25.12 3.34
CA GLN A 125 -5.00 -26.55 3.33
C GLN A 125 -6.32 -26.93 3.99
N GLN A 126 -6.80 -26.12 4.93
CA GLN A 126 -8.06 -26.39 5.62
C GLN A 126 -9.23 -26.14 4.66
N ALA A 127 -9.89 -27.23 4.26
CA ALA A 127 -11.17 -27.19 3.53
C ALA A 127 -12.28 -26.71 4.49
N LEU A 128 -12.37 -25.41 4.66
CA LEU A 128 -13.38 -24.78 5.47
C LEU A 128 -14.45 -24.26 4.53
N GLY A 129 -15.70 -24.66 4.70
CA GLY A 129 -16.86 -24.42 3.85
C GLY A 129 -16.96 -23.08 3.08
N ASP A 130 -18.00 -22.90 2.27
CA ASP A 130 -18.16 -21.85 1.24
C ASP A 130 -17.80 -20.39 1.60
N LYS A 131 -17.85 -20.02 2.87
CA LYS A 131 -17.51 -18.65 3.29
C LYS A 131 -16.01 -18.40 3.42
N GLN A 132 -15.16 -19.41 3.30
CA GLN A 132 -13.74 -19.30 3.59
C GLN A 132 -12.83 -19.30 2.36
N HIS A 133 -13.37 -19.41 1.14
CA HIS A 133 -12.60 -19.27 -0.08
C HIS A 133 -11.83 -17.94 -0.15
N ARG A 134 -12.43 -16.85 0.39
CA ARG A 134 -11.76 -15.55 0.48
C ARG A 134 -10.51 -15.61 1.37
N ILE A 135 -10.62 -16.25 2.53
CA ILE A 135 -9.52 -16.40 3.48
C ILE A 135 -8.43 -17.30 2.90
N ARG A 136 -8.80 -18.44 2.27
CA ARG A 136 -7.85 -19.31 1.55
C ARG A 136 -7.12 -18.56 0.44
N GLY A 137 -7.85 -17.77 -0.38
CA GLY A 137 -7.26 -16.96 -1.43
C GLY A 137 -6.27 -15.93 -0.90
N MET A 138 -6.62 -15.21 0.16
CA MET A 138 -5.70 -14.27 0.82
C MET A 138 -4.45 -15.00 1.32
N ALA A 139 -4.60 -16.16 1.96
CA ALA A 139 -3.47 -16.97 2.44
C ALA A 139 -2.56 -17.39 1.28
N ALA A 140 -3.11 -17.87 0.14
CA ALA A 140 -2.35 -18.21 -1.05
C ALA A 140 -1.55 -17.02 -1.60
N SER A 141 -2.21 -15.85 -1.73
CA SER A 141 -1.54 -14.62 -2.20
C SER A 141 -0.41 -14.18 -1.27
N TYR A 142 -0.59 -14.31 0.05
CA TYR A 142 0.37 -13.83 1.05
C TYR A 142 1.54 -14.79 1.25
N LEU A 143 1.35 -16.10 1.03
CA LEU A 143 2.47 -17.04 0.91
C LEU A 143 3.47 -16.60 -0.16
N GLY A 144 2.97 -16.11 -1.30
CA GLY A 144 3.83 -15.55 -2.34
C GLY A 144 4.60 -14.28 -1.95
N VAL A 145 4.14 -13.55 -0.93
CA VAL A 145 4.83 -12.34 -0.41
C VAL A 145 6.04 -12.71 0.44
N LEU A 146 5.99 -13.82 1.18
CA LEU A 146 7.04 -14.24 2.12
C LEU A 146 8.34 -14.69 1.43
N ASN A 147 8.34 -14.81 0.09
CA ASN A 147 9.49 -15.19 -0.73
C ASN A 147 10.13 -16.54 -0.32
N ASP A 148 9.33 -17.44 0.21
CA ASP A 148 9.74 -18.79 0.60
C ASP A 148 9.31 -19.80 -0.47
N LYS A 149 10.28 -20.36 -1.21
CA LYS A 149 10.02 -21.30 -2.29
C LYS A 149 9.48 -22.66 -1.83
N THR A 150 9.59 -22.98 -0.55
CA THR A 150 9.07 -24.25 0.00
C THR A 150 7.56 -24.38 -0.10
N VAL A 151 6.85 -23.26 -0.30
CA VAL A 151 5.38 -23.24 -0.45
C VAL A 151 4.91 -23.43 -1.90
N ILE A 152 5.82 -23.51 -2.88
CA ILE A 152 5.46 -23.68 -4.30
C ILE A 152 4.57 -24.89 -4.54
N PRO A 153 4.86 -26.10 -3.99
CA PRO A 153 3.99 -27.27 -4.19
C PRO A 153 2.56 -27.03 -3.70
N LEU A 154 2.40 -26.35 -2.58
CA LEU A 154 1.10 -26.01 -2.02
C LEU A 154 0.33 -25.03 -2.89
N LEU A 155 1.02 -24.02 -3.44
CA LEU A 155 0.40 -23.05 -4.37
C LEU A 155 0.06 -23.70 -5.73
N LEU A 156 0.86 -24.67 -6.19
CA LEU A 156 0.52 -25.48 -7.37
C LEU A 156 -0.75 -26.30 -7.16
N GLN A 157 -0.95 -26.86 -5.98
CA GLN A 157 -2.20 -27.53 -5.63
C GLN A 157 -3.38 -26.54 -5.58
N ALA A 158 -3.17 -25.36 -5.06
CA ALA A 158 -4.21 -24.31 -4.97
C ALA A 158 -4.63 -23.75 -6.34
N LEU A 159 -3.88 -23.99 -7.42
CA LEU A 159 -4.34 -23.70 -8.79
C LEU A 159 -5.48 -24.62 -9.25
N ASP A 160 -5.70 -25.75 -8.59
CA ASP A 160 -6.80 -26.68 -8.88
C ASP A 160 -7.97 -26.52 -7.88
N ASP A 161 -7.96 -25.47 -7.05
CA ASP A 161 -9.05 -25.21 -6.09
C ASP A 161 -10.39 -25.03 -6.84
N ASP A 162 -11.47 -25.50 -6.24
CA ASP A 162 -12.81 -25.36 -6.77
C ASP A 162 -13.25 -23.91 -6.98
N HIS A 163 -12.70 -22.99 -6.18
CA HIS A 163 -13.06 -21.59 -6.19
C HIS A 163 -12.08 -20.72 -6.98
N ALA A 164 -12.56 -20.04 -8.03
CA ALA A 164 -11.74 -19.20 -8.92
C ALA A 164 -10.91 -18.12 -8.17
N HIS A 165 -11.45 -17.59 -7.07
CA HIS A 165 -10.71 -16.62 -6.26
C HIS A 165 -9.44 -17.23 -5.66
N VAL A 166 -9.48 -18.48 -5.21
CA VAL A 166 -8.29 -19.17 -4.65
C VAL A 166 -7.28 -19.45 -5.76
N ARG A 167 -7.74 -19.98 -6.90
CA ARG A 167 -6.88 -20.22 -8.08
C ARG A 167 -6.18 -18.95 -8.55
N SER A 168 -6.91 -17.84 -8.67
CA SER A 168 -6.33 -16.54 -9.07
C SER A 168 -5.29 -16.01 -8.08
N CYS A 169 -5.53 -16.19 -6.79
CA CYS A 169 -4.59 -15.81 -5.73
C CYS A 169 -3.35 -16.72 -5.71
N ALA A 170 -3.51 -18.03 -5.99
CA ALA A 170 -2.41 -18.96 -6.13
C ALA A 170 -1.51 -18.58 -7.31
N ALA A 171 -2.10 -18.26 -8.47
CA ALA A 171 -1.36 -17.76 -9.63
C ALA A 171 -0.54 -16.50 -9.30
N LEU A 172 -1.16 -15.54 -8.58
CA LEU A 172 -0.48 -14.33 -8.13
C LEU A 172 0.70 -14.66 -7.18
N GLY A 173 0.51 -15.60 -6.26
CA GLY A 173 1.54 -16.07 -5.32
C GLY A 173 2.73 -16.70 -6.05
N LEU A 174 2.47 -17.60 -7.00
CA LEU A 174 3.49 -18.25 -7.84
C LEU A 174 4.27 -17.25 -8.69
N GLY A 175 3.58 -16.24 -9.24
CA GLY A 175 4.22 -15.16 -9.99
C GLY A 175 5.16 -14.30 -9.11
N ARG A 176 4.80 -14.02 -7.85
CA ARG A 176 5.65 -13.31 -6.90
C ARG A 176 6.90 -14.11 -6.53
N LEU A 177 6.75 -15.41 -6.35
CA LEU A 177 7.87 -16.34 -6.08
C LEU A 177 8.76 -16.59 -7.31
N ARG A 178 8.33 -16.14 -8.50
CA ARG A 178 8.99 -16.44 -9.77
C ARG A 178 9.22 -17.95 -9.94
N ALA A 179 8.17 -18.74 -9.62
CA ALA A 179 8.22 -20.19 -9.60
C ALA A 179 8.29 -20.74 -11.03
N SER A 180 9.49 -21.05 -11.51
CA SER A 180 9.71 -21.62 -12.85
C SER A 180 9.00 -22.96 -13.03
N GLU A 181 8.86 -23.72 -11.95
CA GLU A 181 8.18 -25.03 -11.88
C GLU A 181 6.67 -24.93 -12.18
N ALA A 182 6.12 -23.73 -12.01
CA ALA A 182 4.69 -23.48 -12.22
C ALA A 182 4.34 -23.12 -13.67
N LYS A 183 5.32 -22.98 -14.60
CA LYS A 183 5.08 -22.46 -15.95
C LYS A 183 4.02 -23.25 -16.71
N GLU A 184 4.12 -24.57 -16.72
CA GLU A 184 3.20 -25.43 -17.46
C GLU A 184 1.77 -25.27 -16.94
N LYS A 185 1.59 -25.39 -15.64
CA LYS A 185 0.27 -25.30 -15.00
C LYS A 185 -0.36 -23.89 -15.11
N LEU A 186 0.48 -22.86 -15.03
CA LEU A 186 0.04 -21.47 -15.25
C LEU A 186 -0.34 -21.22 -16.71
N THR A 187 0.32 -21.88 -17.68
CA THR A 187 -0.05 -21.79 -19.09
C THR A 187 -1.41 -22.42 -19.32
N THR A 188 -1.64 -23.63 -18.82
CA THR A 188 -2.97 -24.28 -18.85
C THR A 188 -4.05 -23.42 -18.21
N ALA A 189 -3.79 -22.87 -17.02
CA ALA A 189 -4.74 -21.99 -16.34
C ALA A 189 -5.00 -20.68 -17.12
N MET A 190 -4.01 -20.15 -17.82
CA MET A 190 -4.17 -18.97 -18.68
C MET A 190 -5.05 -19.25 -19.90
N GLU A 191 -4.95 -20.42 -20.48
CA GLU A 191 -5.63 -20.79 -21.73
C GLU A 191 -7.04 -21.37 -21.48
N GLU A 192 -7.19 -22.19 -20.45
CA GLU A 192 -8.35 -23.07 -20.29
C GLU A 192 -9.26 -22.72 -19.08
N ASP A 193 -8.81 -21.94 -18.11
CA ASP A 193 -9.65 -21.62 -16.94
C ASP A 193 -10.92 -20.86 -17.38
N TYR A 194 -12.05 -21.26 -16.87
CA TYR A 194 -13.33 -20.60 -17.16
C TYR A 194 -13.43 -19.16 -16.60
N ASP A 195 -12.68 -18.82 -15.53
CA ASP A 195 -12.70 -17.51 -14.90
C ASP A 195 -11.65 -16.57 -15.52
N GLN A 196 -12.09 -15.41 -15.97
CA GLN A 196 -11.22 -14.42 -16.61
C GLN A 196 -10.14 -13.88 -15.67
N THR A 197 -10.42 -13.78 -14.35
CA THR A 197 -9.44 -13.29 -13.38
C THR A 197 -8.31 -14.29 -13.23
N VAL A 198 -8.62 -15.59 -13.22
CA VAL A 198 -7.60 -16.64 -13.17
C VAL A 198 -6.71 -16.59 -14.41
N ARG A 199 -7.30 -16.50 -15.61
CA ARG A 199 -6.55 -16.37 -16.86
C ARG A 199 -5.62 -15.15 -16.84
N SER A 200 -6.13 -13.99 -16.43
CA SER A 200 -5.36 -12.74 -16.36
C SER A 200 -4.21 -12.82 -15.34
N ARG A 201 -4.44 -13.40 -14.16
CA ARG A 201 -3.41 -13.56 -13.12
C ARG A 201 -2.36 -14.59 -13.50
N SER A 202 -2.74 -15.66 -14.18
CA SER A 202 -1.81 -16.66 -14.71
C SER A 202 -0.88 -16.06 -15.77
N LYS A 203 -1.42 -15.23 -16.68
CA LYS A 203 -0.62 -14.46 -17.65
C LYS A 203 0.37 -13.53 -16.95
N GLU A 204 -0.09 -12.74 -15.98
CA GLU A 204 0.77 -11.85 -15.19
C GLU A 204 1.89 -12.63 -14.47
N ALA A 205 1.56 -13.79 -13.90
CA ALA A 205 2.54 -14.66 -13.24
C ALA A 205 3.61 -15.16 -14.22
N LEU A 206 3.21 -15.62 -15.40
CA LEU A 206 4.13 -16.06 -16.46
C LEU A 206 5.06 -14.94 -16.92
N GLU A 207 4.55 -13.71 -17.06
CA GLU A 207 5.37 -12.55 -17.40
C GLU A 207 6.43 -12.27 -16.34
N ARG A 208 6.07 -12.34 -15.04
CA ARG A 208 7.01 -12.17 -13.93
C ARG A 208 8.09 -13.26 -13.86
N ILE A 209 7.72 -14.51 -14.20
CA ILE A 209 8.66 -15.62 -14.26
C ILE A 209 9.66 -15.47 -15.42
N LYS A 210 9.23 -14.89 -16.57
CA LYS A 210 10.11 -14.62 -17.71
C LYS A 210 11.13 -13.53 -17.45
N GLN A 211 10.84 -12.58 -16.55
CA GLN A 211 11.72 -11.46 -16.19
C GLN A 211 12.76 -11.82 -15.12
N SER A 212 12.81 -13.07 -14.72
CA SER A 212 13.75 -13.63 -13.74
C SER A 212 14.96 -14.21 -14.46
#